data_c7ebcbed55beddc853f612a7b31d8e03
#
_entry.id   c7ebcbed55beddc853f612a7b31d8e03
#
_cell.length_a   1.000
_cell.length_b   1.000
_cell.length_c   1.000
_cell.angle_alpha   90.00
_cell.angle_beta   90.00
_cell.angle_gamma   90.00
#
_symmetry.space_group_name_H-M   'P 1'
#
loop_
_entity.id
_entity.type
_entity.pdbx_description
1 polymer ?
#
loop_
_entity_poly.entity_id
_entity_poly.type
_entity_poly.pdbx_seq_one_letter_code
_entity_poly.pdbx_strand_id
1 'polypeptide(L)'
;MKALSAGIILIIVILNNVSYSQGDSYIISGFVKDIVTGEVLVGTNLLLYTDTLKFSEPPITGTATNKFGYFAIPSLSINKYFLVVRHIGYKTKIVEINITGKHQSETLSIELQPENIELKEVVVEGKRTGQAITSTIDVSPELLAKLPTLSGEVDLFRSLELLPGVNKSSDISNGLYIRGGSPDQTLTLVDGTIVYNPAHLGNIASTFNSNAISDLKLIKGAFPAEYGGRLSSVLDIKLRSGTKEREKGIVGLGIINSYAEFEGPMGENSTYMVSGRYMYYDVLQKKFNGSSNIPRYNFYDINGKVNYILSEKSIISISGLYSNDHAYSPSKETDSDYDIQWKNVNLSLNWIQVNKKSLLLNSILSFINYKFSSKIGLSPNTINSYTYFSSSNLTDLYFRQNAELKWQQNQTLKTGFDLAYHNYDLLYSDAYDEVLEKDPFAGKDIKSTEAAIYLQNESQFTAQLSSNIGGRLYYWKAAL
;
A
#
# COMPACT_ATOMS: atom_id res chain seq x y z
N MET A 1 -19.02 -20.89 8.97
CA MET A 1 -19.92 -19.85 8.45
C MET A 1 -20.84 -19.26 9.52
N LYS A 2 -21.67 -20.02 10.25
CA LYS A 2 -22.60 -19.46 11.26
C LYS A 2 -21.92 -18.64 12.37
N ALA A 3 -20.77 -19.06 12.87
CA ALA A 3 -20.03 -18.29 13.90
C ALA A 3 -19.42 -16.99 13.34
N LEU A 4 -18.98 -17.00 12.10
CA LEU A 4 -18.39 -15.83 11.44
C LEU A 4 -19.47 -14.80 11.04
N SER A 5 -20.61 -15.27 10.52
CA SER A 5 -21.76 -14.41 10.24
C SER A 5 -22.31 -13.79 11.53
N ALA A 6 -22.34 -14.54 12.64
CA ALA A 6 -22.70 -14.01 13.96
C ALA A 6 -21.68 -12.95 14.44
N GLY A 7 -20.39 -13.17 14.22
CA GLY A 7 -19.34 -12.20 14.54
C GLY A 7 -19.44 -10.92 13.74
N ILE A 8 -19.68 -11.01 12.42
CA ILE A 8 -19.89 -9.85 11.54
C ILE A 8 -21.16 -9.09 11.96
N ILE A 9 -22.25 -9.79 12.22
CA ILE A 9 -23.51 -9.17 12.68
C ILE A 9 -23.27 -8.49 14.05
N LEU A 10 -22.54 -9.15 14.97
CA LEU A 10 -22.21 -8.58 16.28
C LEU A 10 -21.38 -7.31 16.16
N ILE A 11 -20.40 -7.25 15.26
CA ILE A 11 -19.61 -6.04 15.01
C ILE A 11 -20.48 -4.93 14.40
N ILE A 12 -21.32 -5.25 13.43
CA ILE A 12 -22.25 -4.28 12.83
C ILE A 12 -23.20 -3.76 13.91
N VAL A 13 -23.69 -4.62 14.79
CA VAL A 13 -24.57 -4.26 15.91
C VAL A 13 -23.82 -3.43 16.96
N ILE A 14 -22.58 -3.80 17.31
CA ILE A 14 -21.76 -3.03 18.25
C ILE A 14 -21.46 -1.64 17.65
N LEU A 15 -21.04 -1.56 16.39
CA LEU A 15 -20.74 -0.30 15.73
C LEU A 15 -21.97 0.64 15.63
N ASN A 16 -23.17 0.08 15.51
CA ASN A 16 -24.41 0.86 15.49
C ASN A 16 -24.94 1.21 16.88
N ASN A 17 -24.63 0.40 17.90
CA ASN A 17 -25.16 0.54 19.27
C ASN A 17 -24.13 1.00 20.30
N VAL A 18 -22.93 1.44 19.90
CA VAL A 18 -22.03 2.11 20.85
C VAL A 18 -22.69 3.41 21.32
N SER A 19 -23.59 3.25 22.29
CA SER A 19 -24.16 4.37 23.05
C SER A 19 -23.14 4.71 24.13
N TYR A 20 -22.35 5.73 23.87
CA TYR A 20 -21.58 6.34 24.93
C TYR A 20 -22.54 6.94 25.97
N SER A 21 -22.25 6.66 27.23
CA SER A 21 -22.79 7.48 28.33
C SER A 21 -22.32 8.91 28.08
N GLN A 22 -23.21 9.73 27.53
CA GLN A 22 -22.93 11.10 27.13
C GLN A 22 -23.00 12.00 28.34
N GLY A 23 -21.86 12.34 28.93
CA GLY A 23 -21.64 13.69 29.40
C GLY A 23 -21.50 14.63 28.20
N ASP A 24 -21.65 15.95 28.39
CA ASP A 24 -21.54 17.02 27.37
C ASP A 24 -20.12 17.12 26.75
N SER A 25 -19.64 16.05 26.13
CA SER A 25 -18.31 15.98 25.54
C SER A 25 -18.37 16.10 24.02
N TYR A 26 -17.59 17.03 23.47
CA TYR A 26 -17.46 17.33 22.06
C TYR A 26 -16.32 16.54 21.42
N ILE A 27 -16.46 16.26 20.12
CA ILE A 27 -15.42 15.68 19.31
C ILE A 27 -15.13 16.60 18.13
N ILE A 28 -13.89 17.01 17.97
CA ILE A 28 -13.38 17.65 16.75
C ILE A 28 -12.65 16.56 15.97
N SER A 29 -12.99 16.41 14.69
CA SER A 29 -12.35 15.43 13.80
C SER A 29 -12.23 15.99 12.40
N GLY A 30 -11.47 15.34 11.53
CA GLY A 30 -11.37 15.78 10.15
C GLY A 30 -10.18 15.20 9.41
N PHE A 31 -9.93 15.78 8.24
CA PHE A 31 -8.79 15.43 7.39
C PHE A 31 -7.84 16.61 7.23
N VAL A 32 -6.54 16.30 7.21
CA VAL A 32 -5.51 17.26 6.84
C VAL A 32 -4.99 16.87 5.47
N LYS A 33 -4.94 17.84 4.55
CA LYS A 33 -4.58 17.65 3.14
C LYS A 33 -3.57 18.69 2.69
N ASP A 34 -2.83 18.36 1.68
CA ASP A 34 -2.05 19.30 0.89
C ASP A 34 -3.00 20.12 0.01
N ILE A 35 -2.89 21.46 0.04
CA ILE A 35 -3.75 22.35 -0.78
C ILE A 35 -3.47 22.20 -2.27
N VAL A 36 -2.23 21.87 -2.65
CA VAL A 36 -1.77 21.76 -4.03
C VAL A 36 -2.17 20.44 -4.67
N THR A 37 -1.86 19.34 -3.98
CA THR A 37 -2.11 18.00 -4.51
C THR A 37 -3.46 17.44 -4.10
N GLY A 38 -4.03 17.91 -2.99
CA GLY A 38 -5.21 17.32 -2.37
C GLY A 38 -4.93 16.01 -1.64
N GLU A 39 -3.68 15.56 -1.61
CA GLU A 39 -3.28 14.37 -0.88
C GLU A 39 -3.45 14.54 0.62
N VAL A 40 -3.81 13.45 1.29
CA VAL A 40 -3.94 13.45 2.75
C VAL A 40 -2.56 13.44 3.40
N LEU A 41 -2.35 14.29 4.40
CA LEU A 41 -1.09 14.40 5.11
C LEU A 41 -1.06 13.48 6.34
N VAL A 42 -0.25 12.44 6.28
CA VAL A 42 -0.09 11.44 7.34
C VAL A 42 0.91 11.93 8.39
N GLY A 43 0.62 11.71 9.68
CA GLY A 43 1.52 12.11 10.77
C GLY A 43 1.57 13.61 11.04
N THR A 44 0.61 14.39 10.52
CA THR A 44 0.47 15.82 10.83
C THR A 44 0.12 15.99 12.30
N ASN A 45 0.86 16.83 13.01
CA ASN A 45 0.64 17.12 14.42
C ASN A 45 -0.44 18.20 14.56
N LEU A 46 -1.43 17.93 15.43
CA LEU A 46 -2.51 18.83 15.78
C LEU A 46 -2.48 19.08 17.29
N LEU A 47 -2.23 20.31 17.70
CA LEU A 47 -2.06 20.74 19.10
C LEU A 47 -3.16 21.72 19.46
N LEU A 48 -3.88 21.46 20.55
CA LEU A 48 -5.04 22.26 20.98
C LEU A 48 -4.69 23.18 22.14
N TYR A 49 -5.05 24.45 22.02
CA TYR A 49 -4.84 25.51 23.00
C TYR A 49 -6.15 26.29 23.28
N THR A 50 -6.27 26.92 24.45
CA THR A 50 -7.38 27.85 24.77
C THR A 50 -7.01 29.29 24.54
N ASP A 51 -5.73 29.63 24.36
CA ASP A 51 -5.26 31.00 24.20
C ASP A 51 -4.11 31.05 23.18
N THR A 52 -4.11 32.06 22.32
CA THR A 52 -3.06 32.31 21.32
C THR A 52 -1.73 32.74 21.95
N LEU A 53 -1.77 33.36 23.14
CA LEU A 53 -0.55 33.76 23.87
C LEU A 53 0.18 32.58 24.50
N LYS A 54 -0.42 31.40 24.52
CA LYS A 54 0.09 30.19 25.18
C LYS A 54 0.71 29.16 24.24
N PHE A 55 1.02 29.49 22.99
CA PHE A 55 1.63 28.55 22.05
C PHE A 55 3.05 28.10 22.42
N SER A 56 3.72 28.80 23.35
CA SER A 56 4.99 28.40 23.97
C SER A 56 4.84 27.47 25.17
N GLU A 57 3.62 27.34 25.72
CA GLU A 57 3.28 26.43 26.80
C GLU A 57 2.90 25.05 26.25
N PRO A 58 2.88 23.99 27.07
CA PRO A 58 2.36 22.69 26.66
C PRO A 58 0.89 22.81 26.22
N PRO A 59 0.49 22.14 25.10
CA PRO A 59 -0.91 22.12 24.66
C PRO A 59 -1.81 21.42 25.68
N ILE A 60 -3.09 21.76 25.70
CA ILE A 60 -4.10 21.09 26.53
C ILE A 60 -4.18 19.60 26.14
N THR A 61 -4.20 19.34 24.86
CA THR A 61 -4.17 18.00 24.26
C THR A 61 -3.66 18.10 22.82
N GLY A 62 -3.33 16.95 22.23
CA GLY A 62 -2.91 16.87 20.85
C GLY A 62 -3.15 15.50 20.26
N THR A 63 -3.05 15.43 18.94
CA THR A 63 -3.14 14.18 18.18
C THR A 63 -2.31 14.31 16.92
N ALA A 64 -2.11 13.20 16.22
CA ALA A 64 -1.53 13.19 14.87
C ALA A 64 -2.51 12.55 13.90
N THR A 65 -2.43 12.93 12.62
CA THR A 65 -3.22 12.26 11.58
C THR A 65 -2.76 10.82 11.37
N ASN A 66 -3.73 9.92 11.17
CA ASN A 66 -3.47 8.51 10.88
C ASN A 66 -3.08 8.29 9.39
N LYS A 67 -2.95 7.04 8.97
CA LYS A 67 -2.62 6.66 7.58
C LYS A 67 -3.62 7.15 6.51
N PHE A 68 -4.79 7.63 6.90
CA PHE A 68 -5.79 8.23 6.02
C PHE A 68 -5.80 9.77 6.06
N GLY A 69 -4.83 10.39 6.75
CA GLY A 69 -4.81 11.82 7.01
C GLY A 69 -5.92 12.29 7.95
N TYR A 70 -6.59 11.36 8.63
CA TYR A 70 -7.70 11.63 9.55
C TYR A 70 -7.19 11.82 10.97
N PHE A 71 -7.82 12.78 11.68
CA PHE A 71 -7.60 13.01 13.11
C PHE A 71 -8.93 13.09 13.86
N ALA A 72 -8.89 12.81 15.16
CA ALA A 72 -9.98 13.06 16.08
C ALA A 72 -9.43 13.49 17.45
N ILE A 73 -10.10 14.49 18.08
CA ILE A 73 -9.83 14.98 19.43
C ILE A 73 -11.15 14.89 20.20
N PRO A 74 -11.37 13.81 20.96
CA PRO A 74 -12.57 13.60 21.75
C PRO A 74 -12.51 14.31 23.10
N SER A 75 -13.63 14.27 23.83
CA SER A 75 -13.74 14.68 25.23
C SER A 75 -13.42 16.16 25.49
N LEU A 76 -13.88 17.02 24.58
CA LEU A 76 -13.75 18.48 24.72
C LEU A 76 -14.97 19.08 25.40
N SER A 77 -14.76 20.12 26.21
CA SER A 77 -15.83 20.94 26.82
C SER A 77 -16.20 22.12 25.92
N ILE A 78 -17.31 22.75 26.27
CA ILE A 78 -17.75 24.04 25.64
C ILE A 78 -16.68 25.09 25.93
N ASN A 79 -16.01 25.56 24.88
CA ASN A 79 -14.99 26.61 24.97
C ASN A 79 -14.61 27.11 23.57
N LYS A 80 -13.81 28.17 23.53
CA LYS A 80 -13.06 28.62 22.36
C LYS A 80 -11.69 27.95 22.38
N TYR A 81 -11.31 27.34 21.26
CA TYR A 81 -10.02 26.65 21.09
C TYR A 81 -9.28 27.18 19.87
N PHE A 82 -7.95 27.00 19.91
CA PHE A 82 -7.04 27.24 18.79
C PHE A 82 -6.33 25.94 18.47
N LEU A 83 -6.57 25.41 17.28
CA LEU A 83 -5.94 24.19 16.78
C LEU A 83 -4.73 24.57 15.93
N VAL A 84 -3.55 24.31 16.43
CA VAL A 84 -2.28 24.52 15.73
C VAL A 84 -1.91 23.26 14.97
N VAL A 85 -1.88 23.36 13.64
CA VAL A 85 -1.62 22.24 12.73
C VAL A 85 -0.23 22.39 12.13
N ARG A 86 0.63 21.38 12.33
CA ARG A 86 2.03 21.40 11.90
C ARG A 86 2.38 20.12 11.16
N HIS A 87 2.97 20.27 9.98
CA HIS A 87 3.55 19.17 9.20
C HIS A 87 4.92 19.61 8.64
N ILE A 88 5.87 18.69 8.57
CA ILE A 88 7.21 18.99 8.03
C ILE A 88 7.07 19.35 6.55
N GLY A 89 7.70 20.45 6.12
CA GLY A 89 7.59 20.94 4.74
C GLY A 89 6.36 21.80 4.45
N TYR A 90 5.56 22.15 5.48
CA TYR A 90 4.35 22.94 5.34
C TYR A 90 4.29 24.13 6.31
N LYS A 91 3.61 25.20 5.89
CA LYS A 91 3.32 26.33 6.77
C LYS A 91 2.39 25.91 7.90
N THR A 92 2.76 26.31 9.12
CA THR A 92 1.89 26.10 10.29
C THR A 92 0.56 26.82 10.07
N LYS A 93 -0.57 26.11 10.27
CA LYS A 93 -1.91 26.68 10.21
C LYS A 93 -2.56 26.69 11.58
N ILE A 94 -3.20 27.79 11.93
CA ILE A 94 -3.98 27.94 13.16
C ILE A 94 -5.44 28.03 12.77
N VAL A 95 -6.27 27.16 13.34
CA VAL A 95 -7.73 27.12 13.12
C VAL A 95 -8.41 27.46 14.42
N GLU A 96 -9.25 28.51 14.42
CA GLU A 96 -10.10 28.86 15.53
C GLU A 96 -11.37 28.01 15.55
N ILE A 97 -11.69 27.42 16.69
CA ILE A 97 -12.84 26.53 16.86
C ILE A 97 -13.65 26.99 18.06
N ASN A 98 -14.94 27.24 17.83
CA ASN A 98 -15.89 27.70 18.85
C ASN A 98 -16.90 26.59 19.15
N ILE A 99 -16.75 25.90 20.27
CA ILE A 99 -17.69 24.86 20.70
C ILE A 99 -18.80 25.55 21.53
N THR A 100 -20.01 25.60 20.95
CA THR A 100 -21.15 26.34 21.53
C THR A 100 -22.25 25.46 22.12
N GLY A 101 -22.10 24.15 22.14
CA GLY A 101 -23.09 23.25 22.73
C GLY A 101 -24.21 22.78 21.80
N LYS A 102 -24.26 23.25 20.54
CA LYS A 102 -25.36 22.90 19.61
C LYS A 102 -25.17 21.57 18.87
N HIS A 103 -23.94 21.07 18.76
CA HIS A 103 -23.59 19.84 18.03
C HIS A 103 -22.54 19.06 18.81
N GLN A 104 -22.64 17.73 18.81
CA GLN A 104 -21.72 16.85 19.54
C GLN A 104 -20.42 16.54 18.79
N SER A 105 -20.33 16.84 17.49
CA SER A 105 -19.14 16.63 16.69
C SER A 105 -19.04 17.63 15.55
N GLU A 106 -17.82 18.09 15.29
CA GLU A 106 -17.47 18.92 14.13
C GLU A 106 -16.43 18.18 13.29
N THR A 107 -16.61 18.22 11.97
CA THR A 107 -15.65 17.64 11.03
C THR A 107 -15.02 18.74 10.21
N LEU A 108 -13.69 18.82 10.23
CA LEU A 108 -12.91 19.86 9.59
C LEU A 108 -12.16 19.30 8.37
N SER A 109 -12.11 20.08 7.30
CA SER A 109 -11.19 19.86 6.19
C SER A 109 -10.10 20.93 6.27
N ILE A 110 -8.89 20.51 6.65
CA ILE A 110 -7.76 21.42 6.87
C ILE A 110 -6.78 21.24 5.72
N GLU A 111 -6.54 22.29 4.97
CA GLU A 111 -5.57 22.30 3.88
C GLU A 111 -4.31 23.06 4.34
N LEU A 112 -3.14 22.45 4.18
CA LEU A 112 -1.84 23.05 4.47
C LEU A 112 -1.15 23.44 3.18
N GLN A 113 -0.48 24.60 3.22
CA GLN A 113 0.32 25.10 2.11
C GLN A 113 1.76 24.59 2.23
N PRO A 114 2.32 23.96 1.18
CA PRO A 114 3.75 23.62 1.17
C PRO A 114 4.62 24.86 1.40
N GLU A 115 5.69 24.70 2.15
CA GLU A 115 6.70 25.71 2.38
C GLU A 115 8.06 25.17 1.95
N ASN A 116 8.69 25.86 1.00
CA ASN A 116 10.07 25.54 0.62
C ASN A 116 10.98 25.93 1.80
N ILE A 117 11.31 24.95 2.63
CA ILE A 117 12.33 25.12 3.64
C ILE A 117 13.65 25.01 2.91
N GLU A 118 14.37 26.12 2.71
CA GLU A 118 15.81 26.04 2.49
C GLU A 118 16.40 25.33 3.71
N LEU A 119 16.84 24.10 3.51
CA LEU A 119 17.41 23.27 4.57
C LEU A 119 18.72 23.91 5.04
N LYS A 120 18.66 24.78 6.02
CA LYS A 120 19.72 24.85 7.02
C LYS A 120 19.70 23.48 7.71
N GLU A 121 20.86 22.84 7.76
CA GLU A 121 21.07 21.52 8.36
C GLU A 121 20.31 21.41 9.70
N VAL A 122 19.10 20.88 9.64
CA VAL A 122 18.28 20.62 10.83
C VAL A 122 18.56 19.17 11.20
N VAL A 123 19.35 19.02 12.26
CA VAL A 123 19.40 17.76 12.99
C VAL A 123 17.99 17.49 13.51
N VAL A 124 17.25 16.66 12.81
CA VAL A 124 15.90 16.27 13.21
C VAL A 124 16.03 15.26 14.35
N GLU A 125 16.08 15.75 15.57
CA GLU A 125 15.70 14.93 16.72
C GLU A 125 14.18 14.69 16.68
N GLY A 126 13.77 13.74 15.87
CA GLY A 126 12.38 13.30 15.77
C GLY A 126 11.97 12.54 17.01
N LYS A 127 11.50 13.22 18.05
CA LYS A 127 10.69 12.59 19.09
C LYS A 127 9.36 12.19 18.44
N ARG A 128 9.28 10.94 17.99
CA ARG A 128 8.00 10.32 17.58
C ARG A 128 7.12 10.18 18.82
N THR A 129 6.18 11.10 19.01
CA THR A 129 5.12 10.94 20.00
C THR A 129 4.04 10.06 19.39
N GLY A 130 3.86 8.84 19.88
CA GLY A 130 2.57 8.17 19.83
C GLY A 130 2.39 6.93 18.96
N GLN A 131 3.43 6.23 18.47
CA GLN A 131 3.21 4.91 17.87
C GLN A 131 4.08 3.83 18.54
N ALA A 132 3.39 2.88 19.18
CA ALA A 132 4.00 1.75 19.92
C ALA A 132 4.57 0.63 19.01
N ILE A 133 4.85 0.90 17.74
CA ILE A 133 5.35 -0.12 16.82
C ILE A 133 6.83 0.11 16.58
N THR A 134 7.65 -0.54 17.40
CA THR A 134 9.12 -0.46 17.39
C THR A 134 9.79 -0.97 16.11
N SER A 135 9.05 -1.57 15.20
CA SER A 135 9.57 -2.23 13.98
C SER A 135 9.08 -1.58 12.68
N THR A 136 8.42 -0.43 12.76
CA THR A 136 7.93 0.29 11.57
C THR A 136 8.96 1.29 11.09
N ILE A 137 9.18 1.32 9.79
CA ILE A 137 9.99 2.31 9.08
C ILE A 137 9.07 2.97 8.05
N ASP A 138 8.90 4.28 8.21
CA ASP A 138 8.26 5.11 7.18
C ASP A 138 9.38 5.63 6.27
N VAL A 139 9.27 5.37 4.98
CA VAL A 139 10.26 5.77 3.97
C VAL A 139 9.64 6.84 3.10
N SER A 140 10.15 8.07 3.18
CA SER A 140 9.63 9.14 2.35
C SER A 140 10.10 9.02 0.90
N PRO A 141 9.28 9.42 -0.08
CA PRO A 141 9.68 9.46 -1.49
C PRO A 141 10.92 10.32 -1.74
N GLU A 142 11.12 11.39 -0.97
CA GLU A 142 12.28 12.27 -1.07
C GLU A 142 13.57 11.55 -0.65
N LEU A 143 13.49 10.64 0.33
CA LEU A 143 14.62 9.80 0.71
C LEU A 143 14.94 8.80 -0.39
N LEU A 144 13.91 8.17 -0.98
CA LEU A 144 14.07 7.25 -2.10
C LEU A 144 14.76 7.94 -3.27
N ALA A 145 14.33 9.15 -3.65
CA ALA A 145 14.87 9.92 -4.78
C ALA A 145 16.35 10.29 -4.65
N LYS A 146 16.91 10.28 -3.43
CA LYS A 146 18.34 10.60 -3.15
C LYS A 146 19.26 9.39 -3.22
N LEU A 147 18.72 8.19 -3.37
CA LEU A 147 19.51 6.97 -3.37
C LEU A 147 20.17 6.73 -4.74
N PRO A 148 21.37 6.12 -4.77
CA PRO A 148 22.05 5.84 -6.03
C PRO A 148 21.26 4.88 -6.91
N THR A 149 21.21 5.18 -8.20
CA THR A 149 20.46 4.41 -9.19
C THR A 149 21.40 3.64 -10.11
N LEU A 150 21.06 2.40 -10.46
CA LEU A 150 21.87 1.61 -11.41
C LEU A 150 21.50 1.87 -12.88
N SER A 151 20.25 2.26 -13.13
CA SER A 151 19.69 2.43 -14.49
C SER A 151 19.20 3.86 -14.76
N GLY A 152 19.48 4.82 -13.84
CA GLY A 152 18.94 6.18 -13.91
C GLY A 152 17.55 6.33 -13.30
N GLU A 153 16.96 5.25 -12.81
CA GLU A 153 15.69 5.22 -12.08
C GLU A 153 15.90 4.65 -10.67
N VAL A 154 15.26 5.28 -9.69
CA VAL A 154 15.28 4.81 -8.30
C VAL A 154 14.40 3.58 -8.17
N ASP A 155 14.96 2.46 -7.74
CA ASP A 155 14.20 1.26 -7.45
C ASP A 155 13.85 1.14 -5.97
N LEU A 156 12.56 0.86 -5.71
CA LEU A 156 12.03 0.74 -4.35
C LEU A 156 12.71 -0.38 -3.56
N PHE A 157 12.87 -1.57 -4.13
CA PHE A 157 13.40 -2.72 -3.41
C PHE A 157 14.87 -2.57 -3.08
N ARG A 158 15.67 -2.04 -4.01
CA ARG A 158 17.08 -1.69 -3.75
C ARG A 158 17.23 -0.65 -2.66
N SER A 159 16.31 0.30 -2.59
CA SER A 159 16.28 1.28 -1.53
C SER A 159 15.97 0.64 -0.17
N LEU A 160 15.06 -0.31 -0.12
CA LEU A 160 14.70 -1.04 1.10
C LEU A 160 15.82 -1.98 1.56
N GLU A 161 16.65 -2.53 0.67
CA GLU A 161 17.83 -3.35 1.01
C GLU A 161 18.87 -2.61 1.86
N LEU A 162 18.88 -1.28 1.81
CA LEU A 162 19.76 -0.46 2.65
C LEU A 162 19.29 -0.38 4.12
N LEU A 163 18.09 -0.85 4.41
CA LEU A 163 17.53 -0.80 5.76
C LEU A 163 18.01 -1.98 6.62
N PRO A 164 18.31 -1.78 7.90
CA PRO A 164 18.73 -2.87 8.79
C PRO A 164 17.72 -3.99 8.85
N GLY A 165 18.17 -5.25 8.66
CA GLY A 165 17.34 -6.45 8.70
C GLY A 165 16.51 -6.69 7.44
N VAL A 166 16.83 -6.02 6.34
CA VAL A 166 16.36 -6.32 4.99
C VAL A 166 17.54 -6.84 4.18
N ASN A 167 17.38 -8.00 3.56
CA ASN A 167 18.44 -8.65 2.80
C ASN A 167 17.90 -9.11 1.44
N LYS A 168 18.79 -9.31 0.49
CA LYS A 168 18.54 -10.09 -0.73
C LYS A 168 19.19 -11.46 -0.60
N SER A 169 18.62 -12.49 -1.17
CA SER A 169 19.21 -13.83 -1.10
C SER A 169 20.29 -14.06 -2.17
N SER A 170 20.13 -13.47 -3.33
CA SER A 170 21.09 -13.50 -4.44
C SER A 170 20.77 -12.39 -5.44
N ASP A 171 21.67 -12.15 -6.39
CA ASP A 171 21.45 -11.19 -7.48
C ASP A 171 20.35 -11.63 -8.47
N ILE A 172 19.88 -12.87 -8.38
CA ILE A 172 18.85 -13.47 -9.27
C ILE A 172 17.53 -13.74 -8.51
N SER A 173 17.48 -13.53 -7.19
CA SER A 173 16.29 -13.81 -6.38
C SER A 173 15.28 -12.67 -6.45
N ASN A 174 14.02 -13.00 -6.67
CA ASN A 174 12.93 -12.03 -6.67
C ASN A 174 12.44 -11.75 -5.26
N GLY A 175 12.53 -10.50 -4.80
CA GLY A 175 11.92 -10.00 -3.56
C GLY A 175 12.89 -9.82 -2.39
N LEU A 176 12.32 -9.34 -1.30
CA LEU A 176 13.03 -8.95 -0.08
C LEU A 176 12.95 -10.04 0.98
N TYR A 177 14.08 -10.34 1.60
CA TYR A 177 14.20 -11.21 2.77
C TYR A 177 14.25 -10.34 4.02
N ILE A 178 13.18 -10.34 4.80
CA ILE A 178 13.04 -9.44 5.94
C ILE A 178 13.08 -10.25 7.24
N ARG A 179 14.09 -9.98 8.08
CA ARG A 179 14.35 -10.71 9.35
C ARG A 179 14.37 -12.24 9.19
N GLY A 180 14.95 -12.73 8.09
CA GLY A 180 15.06 -14.16 7.80
C GLY A 180 13.81 -14.79 7.16
N GLY A 181 12.73 -14.03 6.97
CA GLY A 181 11.56 -14.48 6.22
C GLY A 181 11.77 -14.35 4.72
N SER A 182 11.25 -15.29 3.94
CA SER A 182 11.28 -15.29 2.49
C SER A 182 10.30 -14.28 1.86
N PRO A 183 10.46 -13.89 0.59
CA PRO A 183 9.62 -12.90 -0.07
C PRO A 183 8.11 -13.22 -0.05
N ASP A 184 7.75 -14.50 -0.17
CA ASP A 184 6.36 -14.99 -0.10
C ASP A 184 5.73 -14.81 1.29
N GLN A 185 6.54 -14.64 2.35
CA GLN A 185 6.11 -14.36 3.71
C GLN A 185 5.88 -12.87 3.99
N THR A 186 6.21 -11.99 3.04
CA THR A 186 5.95 -10.56 3.12
C THR A 186 4.60 -10.22 2.52
N LEU A 187 3.77 -9.50 3.26
CA LEU A 187 2.51 -8.95 2.75
C LEU A 187 2.79 -7.63 2.03
N THR A 188 2.78 -7.64 0.71
CA THR A 188 2.89 -6.41 -0.08
C THR A 188 1.51 -5.91 -0.46
N LEU A 189 1.23 -4.66 -0.10
CA LEU A 189 -0.03 -3.96 -0.38
C LEU A 189 0.22 -2.70 -1.21
N VAL A 190 -0.65 -2.46 -2.18
CA VAL A 190 -0.75 -1.17 -2.89
C VAL A 190 -2.16 -0.64 -2.73
N ASP A 191 -2.29 0.55 -2.14
CA ASP A 191 -3.58 1.13 -1.75
C ASP A 191 -4.50 0.12 -1.01
N GLY A 192 -3.89 -0.75 -0.18
CA GLY A 192 -4.57 -1.78 0.59
C GLY A 192 -4.89 -3.08 -0.15
N THR A 193 -4.53 -3.21 -1.43
CA THR A 193 -4.72 -4.40 -2.27
C THR A 193 -3.46 -5.26 -2.32
N ILE A 194 -3.60 -6.57 -2.19
CA ILE A 194 -2.48 -7.51 -2.20
C ILE A 194 -1.83 -7.58 -3.59
N VAL A 195 -0.49 -7.52 -3.64
CA VAL A 195 0.31 -7.79 -4.84
C VAL A 195 1.12 -9.07 -4.61
N TYR A 196 0.85 -10.10 -5.40
CA TYR A 196 1.46 -11.43 -5.20
C TYR A 196 2.92 -11.50 -5.60
N ASN A 197 3.29 -10.88 -6.71
CA ASN A 197 4.68 -10.80 -7.15
C ASN A 197 5.04 -9.33 -7.38
N PRO A 198 5.63 -8.66 -6.38
CA PRO A 198 5.91 -7.23 -6.44
C PRO A 198 7.27 -6.89 -7.10
N ALA A 199 7.96 -7.87 -7.67
CA ALA A 199 9.28 -7.71 -8.27
C ALA A 199 9.35 -8.24 -9.70
N HIS A 200 10.15 -7.58 -10.52
CA HIS A 200 10.57 -8.06 -11.84
C HIS A 200 11.68 -9.12 -11.73
N LEU A 201 11.93 -9.88 -12.81
CA LEU A 201 12.90 -10.96 -12.85
C LEU A 201 14.29 -10.52 -12.38
N GLY A 202 14.90 -11.35 -11.56
CA GLY A 202 16.24 -11.11 -11.04
C GLY A 202 16.32 -9.94 -10.06
N ASN A 203 15.19 -9.52 -9.49
CA ASN A 203 15.12 -8.35 -8.61
C ASN A 203 15.76 -7.09 -9.22
N ILE A 204 15.68 -6.98 -10.54
CA ILE A 204 16.24 -5.87 -11.31
C ILE A 204 15.51 -4.58 -10.96
N ALA A 205 14.18 -4.67 -10.77
CA ALA A 205 13.33 -3.59 -10.34
C ALA A 205 12.07 -4.11 -9.63
N SER A 206 11.47 -3.28 -8.79
CA SER A 206 10.11 -3.49 -8.28
C SER A 206 9.08 -3.24 -9.38
N THR A 207 7.87 -3.80 -9.25
CA THR A 207 6.76 -3.53 -10.19
C THR A 207 6.13 -2.14 -9.98
N PHE A 208 6.73 -1.32 -9.12
CA PHE A 208 6.26 0.01 -8.77
C PHE A 208 7.21 1.08 -9.29
N ASN A 209 6.67 2.04 -10.03
CA ASN A 209 7.42 3.26 -10.33
C ASN A 209 7.52 4.09 -9.05
N SER A 210 8.74 4.37 -8.59
CA SER A 210 8.99 5.13 -7.36
C SER A 210 8.38 6.55 -7.41
N ASN A 211 8.30 7.16 -8.59
CA ASN A 211 7.68 8.47 -8.77
C ASN A 211 6.17 8.44 -8.51
N ALA A 212 5.51 7.30 -8.74
CA ALA A 212 4.08 7.11 -8.49
C ALA A 212 3.71 6.89 -7.01
N ILE A 213 4.71 6.79 -6.11
CA ILE A 213 4.51 6.49 -4.69
C ILE A 213 4.41 7.77 -3.89
N SER A 214 3.38 7.89 -3.03
CA SER A 214 3.23 8.98 -2.06
C SER A 214 3.72 8.62 -0.66
N ASP A 215 3.57 7.35 -0.25
CA ASP A 215 3.93 6.89 1.09
C ASP A 215 4.31 5.41 1.05
N LEU A 216 5.31 5.06 1.83
CA LEU A 216 5.81 3.70 1.95
C LEU A 216 6.07 3.36 3.40
N LYS A 217 5.41 2.32 3.88
CA LYS A 217 5.57 1.82 5.24
C LYS A 217 6.03 0.37 5.24
N LEU A 218 7.18 0.12 5.87
CA LEU A 218 7.69 -1.23 6.11
C LEU A 218 7.55 -1.59 7.59
N ILE A 219 6.77 -2.64 7.90
CA ILE A 219 6.60 -3.18 9.24
C ILE A 219 7.32 -4.52 9.32
N LYS A 220 8.42 -4.57 10.09
CA LYS A 220 9.30 -5.74 10.19
C LYS A 220 8.95 -6.62 11.39
N GLY A 221 7.89 -7.43 11.28
CA GLY A 221 7.38 -8.29 12.35
C GLY A 221 6.61 -7.53 13.44
N ALA A 222 5.93 -8.25 14.32
CA ALA A 222 5.02 -7.71 15.34
C ALA A 222 3.99 -6.73 14.76
N PHE A 223 3.47 -7.05 13.57
CA PHE A 223 2.51 -6.19 12.90
C PHE A 223 1.14 -6.20 13.59
N PRO A 224 0.39 -5.09 13.53
CA PRO A 224 -0.93 -4.95 14.13
C PRO A 224 -1.95 -5.99 13.65
N ALA A 225 -2.99 -6.25 14.45
CA ALA A 225 -4.03 -7.24 14.14
C ALA A 225 -4.83 -6.94 12.85
N GLU A 226 -4.78 -5.69 12.36
CA GLU A 226 -5.34 -5.30 11.05
C GLU A 226 -4.68 -6.00 9.87
N TYR A 227 -3.44 -6.46 10.02
CA TYR A 227 -2.72 -7.22 8.99
C TYR A 227 -2.73 -8.72 9.32
N GLY A 228 -2.74 -9.55 8.27
CA GLY A 228 -2.73 -11.00 8.42
C GLY A 228 -2.41 -11.72 7.13
N GLY A 229 -2.36 -13.06 7.17
CA GLY A 229 -2.14 -13.90 5.99
C GLY A 229 -0.67 -14.03 5.55
N ARG A 230 0.27 -13.40 6.27
CA ARG A 230 1.72 -13.51 6.04
C ARG A 230 2.48 -13.55 7.36
N LEU A 231 3.76 -13.96 7.35
CA LEU A 231 4.50 -14.33 8.57
C LEU A 231 5.65 -13.39 8.92
N SER A 232 6.28 -12.72 7.94
CA SER A 232 7.53 -12.00 8.12
C SER A 232 7.33 -10.49 8.32
N SER A 233 6.67 -9.84 7.38
CA SER A 233 6.59 -8.37 7.32
C SER A 233 5.40 -7.89 6.52
N VAL A 234 5.14 -6.59 6.61
CA VAL A 234 4.14 -5.89 5.78
C VAL A 234 4.82 -4.73 5.08
N LEU A 235 4.67 -4.65 3.78
CA LEU A 235 5.04 -3.53 2.93
C LEU A 235 3.76 -2.87 2.43
N ASP A 236 3.43 -1.72 2.99
CA ASP A 236 2.20 -0.96 2.67
C ASP A 236 2.58 0.26 1.83
N ILE A 237 2.19 0.26 0.56
CA ILE A 237 2.52 1.27 -0.44
C ILE A 237 1.26 2.05 -0.79
N LYS A 238 1.37 3.37 -0.86
CA LYS A 238 0.32 4.24 -1.37
C LYS A 238 0.74 4.92 -2.64
N LEU A 239 -0.12 4.90 -3.63
CA LEU A 239 0.05 5.66 -4.86
C LEU A 239 -0.33 7.12 -4.65
N ARG A 240 0.33 8.03 -5.38
CA ARG A 240 -0.01 9.44 -5.43
C ARG A 240 -1.43 9.64 -5.96
N SER A 241 -2.10 10.63 -5.44
CA SER A 241 -3.47 10.96 -5.86
C SER A 241 -3.53 11.93 -7.04
N GLY A 242 -2.39 12.42 -7.52
CA GLY A 242 -2.29 13.47 -8.52
C GLY A 242 -2.28 14.87 -7.92
N THR A 243 -2.48 15.89 -8.73
CA THR A 243 -2.46 17.31 -8.32
C THR A 243 -3.74 18.04 -8.72
N LYS A 244 -4.13 19.03 -7.91
CA LYS A 244 -5.29 19.90 -8.17
C LYS A 244 -4.94 21.15 -8.97
N GLU A 245 -3.66 21.57 -9.03
CA GLU A 245 -3.28 22.84 -9.62
C GLU A 245 -3.37 22.84 -11.14
N ARG A 246 -2.61 21.96 -11.78
CA ARG A 246 -2.50 21.88 -13.23
C ARG A 246 -1.97 20.51 -13.64
N GLU A 247 -2.12 20.17 -14.89
CA GLU A 247 -1.48 18.99 -15.44
C GLU A 247 0.05 19.10 -15.35
N LYS A 248 0.66 18.01 -14.90
CA LYS A 248 2.12 17.83 -14.80
C LYS A 248 2.48 16.51 -15.45
N GLY A 249 3.65 16.47 -16.05
CA GLY A 249 4.17 15.24 -16.65
C GLY A 249 5.69 15.15 -16.48
N ILE A 250 6.16 13.94 -16.28
CA ILE A 250 7.59 13.60 -16.22
C ILE A 250 7.82 12.51 -17.25
N VAL A 251 8.83 12.67 -18.08
CA VAL A 251 9.29 11.63 -19.01
C VAL A 251 10.77 11.42 -18.78
N GLY A 252 11.15 10.18 -18.50
CA GLY A 252 12.52 9.76 -18.34
C GLY A 252 12.93 8.78 -19.43
N LEU A 253 14.08 9.02 -20.07
CA LEU A 253 14.69 8.16 -21.08
C LEU A 253 16.02 7.65 -20.54
N GLY A 254 16.07 6.37 -20.23
CA GLY A 254 17.29 5.68 -19.80
C GLY A 254 17.89 4.84 -20.93
N ILE A 255 19.04 4.22 -20.67
CA ILE A 255 19.72 3.34 -21.66
C ILE A 255 18.90 2.06 -21.86
N ILE A 256 18.35 1.48 -20.82
CA ILE A 256 17.67 0.17 -20.83
C ILE A 256 16.17 0.27 -20.58
N ASN A 257 15.68 1.36 -20.01
CA ASN A 257 14.28 1.59 -19.69
C ASN A 257 13.86 3.03 -19.97
N SER A 258 12.58 3.24 -20.11
CA SER A 258 11.96 4.57 -20.17
C SER A 258 10.70 4.56 -19.31
N TYR A 259 10.35 5.72 -18.78
CA TYR A 259 9.13 5.90 -18.01
C TYR A 259 8.46 7.22 -18.35
N ALA A 260 7.17 7.26 -18.13
CA ALA A 260 6.38 8.48 -18.21
C ALA A 260 5.36 8.49 -17.07
N GLU A 261 5.10 9.68 -16.54
CA GLU A 261 4.09 9.92 -15.54
C GLU A 261 3.32 11.19 -15.88
N PHE A 262 2.01 11.15 -15.72
CA PHE A 262 1.11 12.28 -15.91
C PHE A 262 0.16 12.36 -14.73
N GLU A 263 -0.06 13.56 -14.24
CA GLU A 263 -1.01 13.83 -13.16
C GLU A 263 -1.70 15.16 -13.36
N GLY A 264 -2.92 15.30 -12.84
CA GLY A 264 -3.65 16.54 -12.98
C GLY A 264 -5.05 16.50 -12.38
N PRO A 265 -5.77 17.62 -12.45
CA PRO A 265 -7.17 17.68 -12.06
C PRO A 265 -8.08 17.05 -13.12
N MET A 266 -9.15 16.38 -12.68
CA MET A 266 -10.28 15.92 -13.51
C MET A 266 -11.56 16.72 -13.23
N GLY A 267 -11.43 17.96 -12.73
CA GLY A 267 -12.49 18.81 -12.25
C GLY A 267 -12.19 19.34 -10.86
N GLU A 268 -13.16 19.98 -10.21
CA GLU A 268 -12.95 20.66 -8.91
C GLU A 268 -12.62 19.69 -7.76
N ASN A 269 -13.22 18.50 -7.78
CA ASN A 269 -13.15 17.54 -6.67
C ASN A 269 -12.42 16.25 -7.01
N SER A 270 -11.81 16.13 -8.18
CA SER A 270 -11.14 14.92 -8.62
C SER A 270 -9.77 15.18 -9.22
N THR A 271 -8.88 14.22 -9.01
CA THR A 271 -7.50 14.22 -9.52
C THR A 271 -7.17 12.86 -10.10
N TYR A 272 -6.22 12.82 -11.00
CA TYR A 272 -5.68 11.58 -11.53
C TYR A 272 -4.15 11.57 -11.51
N MET A 273 -3.62 10.37 -11.47
CA MET A 273 -2.21 10.06 -11.73
C MET A 273 -2.17 8.78 -12.57
N VAL A 274 -1.34 8.77 -13.59
CA VAL A 274 -1.00 7.60 -14.39
C VAL A 274 0.50 7.58 -14.63
N SER A 275 1.10 6.41 -14.43
CA SER A 275 2.54 6.18 -14.60
C SER A 275 2.74 4.90 -15.39
N GLY A 276 3.65 4.90 -16.32
CA GLY A 276 4.05 3.73 -17.09
C GLY A 276 5.57 3.65 -17.25
N ARG A 277 6.08 2.42 -17.28
CA ARG A 277 7.49 2.11 -17.48
C ARG A 277 7.64 0.95 -18.45
N TYR A 278 8.67 1.00 -19.29
CA TYR A 278 9.02 -0.07 -20.21
C TYR A 278 10.54 -0.29 -20.21
N MET A 279 10.96 -1.51 -19.97
CA MET A 279 12.33 -1.96 -20.11
C MET A 279 12.50 -2.66 -21.47
N TYR A 280 13.38 -2.14 -22.31
CA TYR A 280 13.60 -2.57 -23.69
C TYR A 280 15.01 -3.17 -23.92
N TYR A 281 15.53 -3.85 -22.92
CA TYR A 281 16.88 -4.43 -22.97
C TYR A 281 17.01 -5.48 -24.08
N ASP A 282 15.98 -6.25 -24.35
CA ASP A 282 15.89 -7.21 -25.46
C ASP A 282 16.06 -6.58 -26.84
N VAL A 283 15.52 -5.36 -27.05
CA VAL A 283 15.64 -4.59 -28.28
C VAL A 283 17.09 -4.16 -28.49
N LEU A 284 17.75 -3.71 -27.42
CA LEU A 284 19.17 -3.33 -27.46
C LEU A 284 20.06 -4.54 -27.74
N GLN A 285 19.82 -5.67 -27.08
CA GLN A 285 20.54 -6.91 -27.32
C GLN A 285 20.43 -7.33 -28.79
N LYS A 286 19.22 -7.29 -29.38
CA LYS A 286 19.00 -7.62 -30.77
C LYS A 286 19.78 -6.70 -31.71
N LYS A 287 19.87 -5.40 -31.41
CA LYS A 287 20.53 -4.42 -32.25
C LYS A 287 22.06 -4.51 -32.20
N PHE A 288 22.64 -4.75 -31.03
CA PHE A 288 24.09 -4.70 -30.81
C PHE A 288 24.75 -6.06 -30.90
N ASN A 289 24.06 -7.15 -30.54
CA ASN A 289 24.63 -8.50 -30.49
C ASN A 289 24.13 -9.42 -31.62
N GLY A 290 23.31 -8.92 -32.54
CA GLY A 290 22.80 -9.70 -33.67
C GLY A 290 21.95 -10.90 -33.26
N SER A 291 22.21 -12.06 -33.86
CA SER A 291 21.53 -13.34 -33.57
C SER A 291 22.18 -14.13 -32.45
N SER A 292 22.83 -13.48 -31.48
CA SER A 292 23.42 -14.16 -30.34
C SER A 292 22.37 -14.93 -29.53
N ASN A 293 22.76 -16.10 -29.02
CA ASN A 293 21.94 -16.97 -28.17
C ASN A 293 21.79 -16.44 -26.73
N ILE A 294 21.97 -15.11 -26.54
CA ILE A 294 21.85 -14.49 -25.22
C ILE A 294 20.36 -14.42 -24.82
N PRO A 295 20.03 -14.79 -23.60
CA PRO A 295 18.70 -14.66 -23.03
C PRO A 295 18.13 -13.26 -23.22
N ARG A 296 16.89 -13.15 -23.65
CA ARG A 296 16.19 -11.89 -23.82
C ARG A 296 15.21 -11.68 -22.69
N TYR A 297 15.11 -10.42 -22.25
CA TYR A 297 14.21 -10.05 -21.19
C TYR A 297 13.67 -8.63 -21.42
N ASN A 298 12.38 -8.48 -21.22
CA ASN A 298 11.71 -7.18 -21.17
C ASN A 298 10.62 -7.21 -20.10
N PHE A 299 10.24 -6.04 -19.64
CA PHE A 299 9.06 -5.86 -18.81
C PHE A 299 8.40 -4.51 -19.06
N TYR A 300 7.16 -4.41 -18.70
CA TYR A 300 6.46 -3.14 -18.58
C TYR A 300 5.47 -3.16 -17.43
N ASP A 301 5.26 -1.98 -16.86
CA ASP A 301 4.28 -1.77 -15.80
C ASP A 301 3.53 -0.45 -16.01
N ILE A 302 2.28 -0.44 -15.52
CA ILE A 302 1.41 0.72 -15.53
C ILE A 302 0.74 0.80 -14.18
N ASN A 303 0.80 1.98 -13.56
CA ASN A 303 0.11 2.30 -12.33
C ASN A 303 -0.82 3.49 -12.59
N GLY A 304 -2.00 3.48 -11.99
CA GLY A 304 -2.92 4.59 -12.12
C GLY A 304 -3.81 4.74 -10.90
N LYS A 305 -4.20 5.98 -10.62
CA LYS A 305 -5.13 6.30 -9.54
C LYS A 305 -6.00 7.49 -9.92
N VAL A 306 -7.28 7.38 -9.61
CA VAL A 306 -8.24 8.47 -9.65
C VAL A 306 -8.77 8.66 -8.25
N ASN A 307 -8.73 9.89 -7.77
CA ASN A 307 -9.22 10.26 -6.45
C ASN A 307 -10.38 11.24 -6.60
N TYR A 308 -11.48 11.01 -5.88
CA TYR A 308 -12.67 11.85 -5.90
C TYR A 308 -13.13 12.21 -4.49
N ILE A 309 -13.19 13.48 -4.18
CA ILE A 309 -13.67 14.02 -2.91
C ILE A 309 -15.19 14.21 -3.01
N LEU A 310 -15.96 13.25 -2.49
CA LEU A 310 -17.43 13.32 -2.46
C LEU A 310 -17.94 14.43 -1.53
N SER A 311 -17.26 14.61 -0.40
CA SER A 311 -17.55 15.63 0.61
C SER A 311 -16.37 15.77 1.56
N GLU A 312 -16.44 16.72 2.50
CA GLU A 312 -15.43 16.84 3.57
C GLU A 312 -15.29 15.58 4.45
N LYS A 313 -16.29 14.69 4.41
CA LYS A 313 -16.37 13.45 5.21
C LYS A 313 -16.19 12.18 4.38
N SER A 314 -16.02 12.28 3.07
CA SER A 314 -16.07 11.12 2.18
C SER A 314 -15.16 11.27 0.98
N ILE A 315 -14.25 10.30 0.80
CA ILE A 315 -13.28 10.24 -0.29
C ILE A 315 -13.39 8.85 -0.93
N ILE A 316 -13.50 8.82 -2.26
CA ILE A 316 -13.42 7.58 -3.05
C ILE A 316 -12.16 7.64 -3.90
N SER A 317 -11.43 6.54 -3.98
CA SER A 317 -10.34 6.38 -4.93
C SER A 317 -10.44 5.05 -5.66
N ILE A 318 -10.09 5.06 -6.95
CA ILE A 318 -9.91 3.88 -7.76
C ILE A 318 -8.45 3.83 -8.14
N SER A 319 -7.79 2.71 -7.87
CA SER A 319 -6.40 2.49 -8.27
C SER A 319 -6.23 1.18 -9.02
N GLY A 320 -5.23 1.15 -9.90
CA GLY A 320 -4.89 -0.01 -10.70
C GLY A 320 -3.39 -0.16 -10.88
N LEU A 321 -2.96 -1.42 -10.95
CA LEU A 321 -1.61 -1.81 -11.28
C LEU A 321 -1.68 -2.93 -12.33
N TYR A 322 -0.89 -2.79 -13.37
CA TYR A 322 -0.62 -3.83 -14.35
C TYR A 322 0.89 -4.00 -14.51
N SER A 323 1.37 -5.22 -14.44
CA SER A 323 2.76 -5.53 -14.79
C SER A 323 2.85 -6.79 -15.63
N ASN A 324 3.83 -6.83 -16.53
CA ASN A 324 4.12 -8.00 -17.36
C ASN A 324 5.62 -8.13 -17.55
N ASP A 325 6.11 -9.33 -17.32
CA ASP A 325 7.48 -9.76 -17.53
C ASP A 325 7.55 -10.85 -18.58
N HIS A 326 8.58 -10.80 -19.42
CA HIS A 326 8.83 -11.84 -20.42
C HIS A 326 10.33 -12.09 -20.58
N ALA A 327 10.74 -13.30 -20.21
CA ALA A 327 12.09 -13.79 -20.41
C ALA A 327 12.05 -14.98 -21.36
N TYR A 328 12.84 -14.94 -22.44
CA TYR A 328 12.80 -15.97 -23.47
C TYR A 328 14.14 -16.18 -24.15
N SER A 329 14.35 -17.38 -24.69
CA SER A 329 15.46 -17.69 -25.58
C SER A 329 15.11 -17.32 -27.01
N PRO A 330 15.96 -16.55 -27.70
CA PRO A 330 15.69 -16.10 -29.07
C PRO A 330 15.98 -17.15 -30.16
N SER A 331 16.68 -18.23 -29.83
CA SER A 331 17.19 -19.19 -30.81
C SER A 331 16.74 -20.61 -30.48
N LYS A 332 16.32 -21.32 -31.54
CA LYS A 332 16.04 -22.77 -31.50
C LYS A 332 17.33 -23.64 -31.63
N GLU A 333 18.48 -23.02 -31.78
CA GLU A 333 19.76 -23.68 -31.96
C GLU A 333 20.53 -23.91 -30.66
N THR A 334 20.03 -23.42 -29.53
CA THR A 334 20.61 -23.67 -28.22
C THR A 334 20.11 -25.00 -27.65
N ASP A 335 20.94 -25.64 -26.83
CA ASP A 335 20.59 -26.87 -26.10
C ASP A 335 19.43 -26.69 -25.10
N SER A 336 18.99 -25.47 -24.85
CA SER A 336 17.82 -25.17 -24.02
C SER A 336 17.04 -24.00 -24.61
N ASP A 337 15.73 -24.19 -24.73
CA ASP A 337 14.74 -23.15 -25.08
C ASP A 337 13.90 -22.87 -23.85
N TYR A 338 13.64 -21.59 -23.57
CA TYR A 338 12.75 -21.21 -22.49
C TYR A 338 11.89 -20.00 -22.86
N ASP A 339 10.69 -19.97 -22.33
CA ASP A 339 9.71 -18.88 -22.39
C ASP A 339 9.05 -18.78 -21.03
N ILE A 340 9.36 -17.72 -20.29
CA ILE A 340 8.87 -17.51 -18.93
C ILE A 340 8.15 -16.15 -18.90
N GLN A 341 6.91 -16.14 -18.47
CA GLN A 341 6.10 -14.94 -18.36
C GLN A 341 5.38 -14.88 -17.03
N TRP A 342 5.23 -13.68 -16.48
CA TRP A 342 4.28 -13.44 -15.40
C TRP A 342 3.64 -12.06 -15.52
N LYS A 343 2.41 -11.98 -15.01
CA LYS A 343 1.57 -10.81 -15.09
C LYS A 343 0.87 -10.57 -13.77
N ASN A 344 0.78 -9.29 -13.37
CA ASN A 344 -0.11 -8.87 -12.31
C ASN A 344 -1.16 -7.92 -12.87
N VAL A 345 -2.39 -8.09 -12.45
CA VAL A 345 -3.50 -7.16 -12.65
C VAL A 345 -4.14 -6.93 -11.30
N ASN A 346 -4.11 -5.70 -10.80
CA ASN A 346 -4.74 -5.31 -9.56
C ASN A 346 -5.65 -4.12 -9.83
N LEU A 347 -6.89 -4.20 -9.40
CA LEU A 347 -7.84 -3.09 -9.41
C LEU A 347 -8.44 -2.96 -8.02
N SER A 348 -8.55 -1.74 -7.52
CA SER A 348 -9.17 -1.48 -6.22
C SER A 348 -10.08 -0.27 -6.25
N LEU A 349 -11.17 -0.38 -5.51
CA LEU A 349 -12.04 0.71 -5.12
C LEU A 349 -11.90 0.89 -3.61
N ASN A 350 -11.46 2.06 -3.19
CA ASN A 350 -11.29 2.41 -1.80
C ASN A 350 -12.24 3.56 -1.44
N TRP A 351 -13.05 3.37 -0.42
CA TRP A 351 -14.00 4.36 0.08
C TRP A 351 -13.76 4.66 1.55
N ILE A 352 -13.33 5.87 1.84
CA ILE A 352 -13.09 6.40 3.18
C ILE A 352 -14.25 7.31 3.56
N GLN A 353 -14.84 7.09 4.74
CA GLN A 353 -15.95 7.89 5.27
C GLN A 353 -15.76 8.16 6.76
N VAL A 354 -16.22 9.32 7.19
CA VAL A 354 -16.37 9.66 8.60
C VAL A 354 -17.84 9.89 8.92
N ASN A 355 -18.39 9.15 9.86
CA ASN A 355 -19.78 9.33 10.28
C ASN A 355 -19.94 10.46 11.31
N LYS A 356 -21.21 10.75 11.70
CA LYS A 356 -21.56 11.80 12.67
C LYS A 356 -20.94 11.61 14.05
N LYS A 357 -20.49 10.40 14.41
CA LYS A 357 -19.85 10.08 15.70
C LYS A 357 -18.33 10.04 15.60
N SER A 358 -17.74 10.62 14.54
CA SER A 358 -16.29 10.60 14.26
C SER A 358 -15.69 9.19 14.14
N LEU A 359 -16.50 8.20 13.77
CA LEU A 359 -16.05 6.88 13.39
C LEU A 359 -15.55 6.92 11.94
N LEU A 360 -14.28 6.65 11.74
CA LEU A 360 -13.69 6.48 10.42
C LEU A 360 -14.00 5.06 9.91
N LEU A 361 -14.54 4.97 8.72
CA LEU A 361 -14.77 3.74 7.98
C LEU A 361 -13.93 3.74 6.71
N ASN A 362 -13.28 2.62 6.43
CA ASN A 362 -12.55 2.40 5.20
C ASN A 362 -12.95 1.07 4.59
N SER A 363 -13.57 1.12 3.41
CA SER A 363 -14.04 -0.04 2.63
C SER A 363 -13.18 -0.19 1.40
N ILE A 364 -12.63 -1.38 1.18
CA ILE A 364 -11.80 -1.69 0.01
C ILE A 364 -12.40 -2.90 -0.69
N LEU A 365 -12.68 -2.75 -1.99
CA LEU A 365 -13.03 -3.84 -2.88
C LEU A 365 -11.92 -3.99 -3.91
N SER A 366 -11.35 -5.20 -4.03
CA SER A 366 -10.24 -5.44 -4.94
C SER A 366 -10.48 -6.66 -5.83
N PHE A 367 -10.07 -6.53 -7.08
CA PHE A 367 -9.89 -7.62 -8.02
C PHE A 367 -8.39 -7.80 -8.27
N ILE A 368 -7.91 -9.03 -8.13
CA ILE A 368 -6.49 -9.37 -8.28
C ILE A 368 -6.40 -10.56 -9.23
N ASN A 369 -5.54 -10.46 -10.24
CA ASN A 369 -5.19 -11.60 -11.07
C ASN A 369 -3.66 -11.66 -11.21
N TYR A 370 -3.10 -12.79 -10.81
CA TYR A 370 -1.69 -13.12 -11.01
C TYR A 370 -1.57 -14.33 -11.90
N LYS A 371 -0.82 -14.21 -12.99
CA LYS A 371 -0.59 -15.30 -13.93
C LYS A 371 0.91 -15.53 -14.10
N PHE A 372 1.30 -16.78 -13.99
CA PHE A 372 2.65 -17.26 -14.28
C PHE A 372 2.58 -18.35 -15.34
N SER A 373 3.53 -18.37 -16.28
CA SER A 373 3.75 -19.46 -17.20
C SER A 373 5.24 -19.65 -17.47
N SER A 374 5.67 -20.90 -17.51
CA SER A 374 7.05 -21.29 -17.81
C SER A 374 7.03 -22.48 -18.77
N LYS A 375 7.71 -22.33 -19.88
CA LYS A 375 8.01 -23.40 -20.84
C LYS A 375 9.53 -23.53 -20.94
N ILE A 376 10.08 -24.71 -20.67
CA ILE A 376 11.51 -24.98 -20.74
C ILE A 376 11.70 -26.24 -21.57
N GLY A 377 12.29 -26.08 -22.77
CA GLY A 377 12.65 -27.15 -23.66
C GLY A 377 14.12 -27.57 -23.46
N LEU A 378 14.38 -28.87 -23.43
CA LEU A 378 15.73 -29.44 -23.40
C LEU A 378 16.04 -30.01 -24.78
N SER A 379 17.06 -29.43 -25.41
CA SER A 379 17.73 -29.78 -26.66
C SER A 379 16.88 -30.20 -27.86
N PRO A 380 16.77 -29.36 -28.89
CA PRO A 380 16.13 -29.72 -30.16
C PRO A 380 16.94 -30.71 -31.03
N ASN A 381 18.17 -31.04 -30.63
CA ASN A 381 19.08 -31.86 -31.43
C ASN A 381 19.23 -33.32 -30.97
N THR A 382 18.53 -33.73 -29.92
CA THR A 382 18.52 -35.13 -29.47
C THR A 382 17.20 -35.79 -29.86
N ILE A 383 17.24 -37.10 -30.07
CA ILE A 383 16.12 -37.97 -30.47
C ILE A 383 14.95 -37.87 -29.45
N ASN A 384 15.20 -37.34 -28.26
CA ASN A 384 14.22 -37.14 -27.19
C ASN A 384 14.24 -35.64 -26.77
N SER A 385 13.37 -34.84 -27.33
CA SER A 385 13.13 -33.46 -26.85
C SER A 385 12.11 -33.50 -25.71
N TYR A 386 12.51 -33.02 -24.53
CA TYR A 386 11.62 -32.89 -23.38
C TYR A 386 11.24 -31.41 -23.17
N THR A 387 9.96 -31.15 -23.02
CA THR A 387 9.47 -29.81 -22.67
C THR A 387 8.78 -29.86 -21.32
N TYR A 388 9.27 -29.06 -20.38
CA TYR A 388 8.61 -28.83 -19.10
C TYR A 388 7.70 -27.61 -19.25
N PHE A 389 6.46 -27.76 -18.86
CA PHE A 389 5.49 -26.68 -18.87
C PHE A 389 4.89 -26.52 -17.48
N SER A 390 4.80 -25.29 -17.01
CA SER A 390 4.10 -24.93 -15.77
C SER A 390 3.32 -23.63 -15.98
N SER A 391 2.10 -23.62 -15.54
CA SER A 391 1.28 -22.43 -15.57
C SER A 391 0.44 -22.36 -14.30
N SER A 392 0.34 -21.17 -13.73
CA SER A 392 -0.58 -20.89 -12.63
C SER A 392 -1.33 -19.60 -12.91
N ASN A 393 -2.63 -19.61 -12.64
CA ASN A 393 -3.49 -18.45 -12.74
C ASN A 393 -4.26 -18.32 -11.42
N LEU A 394 -4.00 -17.26 -10.69
CA LEU A 394 -4.65 -16.94 -9.43
C LEU A 394 -5.57 -15.75 -9.67
N THR A 395 -6.85 -15.90 -9.36
CA THR A 395 -7.84 -14.81 -9.44
C THR A 395 -8.52 -14.65 -8.10
N ASP A 396 -8.47 -13.44 -7.54
CA ASP A 396 -9.08 -13.12 -6.27
C ASP A 396 -10.11 -12.00 -6.40
N LEU A 397 -11.18 -12.16 -5.63
CA LEU A 397 -12.08 -11.08 -5.26
C LEU A 397 -11.95 -10.87 -3.76
N TYR A 398 -11.53 -9.67 -3.35
CA TYR A 398 -11.21 -9.34 -1.97
C TYR A 398 -12.01 -8.13 -1.50
N PHE A 399 -12.64 -8.26 -0.33
CA PHE A 399 -13.32 -7.16 0.34
C PHE A 399 -12.79 -6.99 1.75
N ARG A 400 -12.42 -5.76 2.10
CA ARG A 400 -11.98 -5.37 3.44
C ARG A 400 -12.80 -4.21 3.96
N GLN A 401 -13.25 -4.32 5.20
CA GLN A 401 -13.86 -3.24 5.95
C GLN A 401 -13.06 -2.97 7.21
N ASN A 402 -12.57 -1.75 7.35
CA ASN A 402 -11.93 -1.27 8.58
C ASN A 402 -12.78 -0.19 9.22
N ALA A 403 -12.74 -0.12 10.54
CA ALA A 403 -13.37 0.91 11.35
C ALA A 403 -12.38 1.36 12.42
N GLU A 404 -12.23 2.68 12.59
CA GLU A 404 -11.36 3.29 13.58
C GLU A 404 -12.14 4.34 14.39
N LEU A 405 -12.11 4.19 15.70
CA LEU A 405 -12.78 5.09 16.64
C LEU A 405 -11.79 5.55 17.71
N LYS A 406 -11.51 6.83 17.76
CA LYS A 406 -10.79 7.44 18.88
C LYS A 406 -11.78 7.75 20.00
N TRP A 407 -11.95 6.81 20.92
CA TRP A 407 -12.98 6.88 21.96
C TRP A 407 -12.53 7.63 23.22
N GLN A 408 -11.21 7.79 23.42
CA GLN A 408 -10.59 8.66 24.43
C GLN A 408 -9.41 9.40 23.82
N GLN A 409 -8.91 10.44 24.46
CA GLN A 409 -7.78 11.23 23.96
C GLN A 409 -6.53 10.39 23.69
N ASN A 410 -6.31 9.37 24.51
CA ASN A 410 -5.16 8.48 24.47
C ASN A 410 -5.48 7.04 24.05
N GLN A 411 -6.68 6.76 23.54
CA GLN A 411 -7.08 5.42 23.13
C GLN A 411 -7.81 5.41 21.80
N THR A 412 -7.38 4.49 20.93
CA THR A 412 -7.97 4.27 19.61
C THR A 412 -8.36 2.81 19.44
N LEU A 413 -9.63 2.55 19.22
CA LEU A 413 -10.16 1.24 18.91
C LEU A 413 -10.20 1.05 17.40
N LYS A 414 -9.60 -0.04 16.92
CA LYS A 414 -9.63 -0.46 15.51
C LYS A 414 -10.27 -1.84 15.42
N THR A 415 -11.14 -2.01 14.45
CA THR A 415 -11.77 -3.30 14.17
C THR A 415 -12.05 -3.40 12.68
N GLY A 416 -12.24 -4.61 12.21
CA GLY A 416 -12.59 -4.82 10.81
C GLY A 416 -12.70 -6.29 10.46
N PHE A 417 -13.03 -6.53 9.21
CA PHE A 417 -13.08 -7.86 8.66
C PHE A 417 -12.60 -7.89 7.22
N ASP A 418 -12.08 -9.05 6.82
CA ASP A 418 -11.67 -9.37 5.46
C ASP A 418 -12.48 -10.54 4.95
N LEU A 419 -12.84 -10.49 3.67
CA LEU A 419 -13.43 -11.60 2.92
C LEU A 419 -12.66 -11.73 1.61
N ALA A 420 -12.21 -12.94 1.30
CA ALA A 420 -11.55 -13.23 0.03
C ALA A 420 -12.10 -14.51 -0.58
N TYR A 421 -12.29 -14.48 -1.88
CA TYR A 421 -12.57 -15.64 -2.71
C TYR A 421 -11.42 -15.79 -3.69
N HIS A 422 -10.80 -16.98 -3.69
CA HIS A 422 -9.67 -17.33 -4.53
C HIS A 422 -10.05 -18.43 -5.51
N ASN A 423 -9.60 -18.26 -6.73
CA ASN A 423 -9.62 -19.29 -7.76
C ASN A 423 -8.20 -19.54 -8.26
N TYR A 424 -7.67 -20.73 -8.00
CA TYR A 424 -6.33 -21.16 -8.41
C TYR A 424 -6.48 -22.18 -9.54
N ASP A 425 -6.01 -21.83 -10.71
CA ASP A 425 -5.91 -22.72 -11.85
C ASP A 425 -4.44 -23.07 -12.05
N LEU A 426 -4.11 -24.32 -11.76
CA LEU A 426 -2.75 -24.85 -11.82
C LEU A 426 -2.67 -25.89 -12.94
N LEU A 427 -1.75 -25.69 -13.86
CA LEU A 427 -1.44 -26.64 -14.91
C LEU A 427 0.05 -26.93 -14.91
N TYR A 428 0.44 -28.18 -14.89
CA TYR A 428 1.84 -28.56 -14.96
C TYR A 428 2.02 -29.85 -15.76
N SER A 429 3.20 -30.01 -16.34
CA SER A 429 3.65 -31.19 -17.03
C SER A 429 5.05 -31.54 -16.51
N ASP A 430 5.28 -32.79 -16.13
CA ASP A 430 6.59 -33.24 -15.69
C ASP A 430 7.57 -33.36 -16.86
N ALA A 431 7.12 -33.85 -18.00
CA ALA A 431 7.83 -33.82 -19.27
C ALA A 431 6.86 -34.14 -20.41
N TYR A 432 6.90 -33.33 -21.47
CA TYR A 432 6.16 -33.60 -22.70
C TYR A 432 7.14 -34.11 -23.77
N ASP A 433 6.88 -35.29 -24.30
CA ASP A 433 7.62 -35.86 -25.44
C ASP A 433 6.77 -35.65 -26.70
N GLU A 434 7.19 -34.73 -27.57
CA GLU A 434 6.46 -34.44 -28.83
C GLU A 434 6.33 -35.67 -29.75
N VAL A 435 7.22 -36.64 -29.60
CA VAL A 435 7.21 -37.88 -30.44
C VAL A 435 6.17 -38.88 -29.94
N LEU A 436 5.86 -38.92 -28.67
CA LEU A 436 4.93 -39.89 -28.06
C LEU A 436 3.48 -39.38 -27.98
N GLU A 437 3.21 -38.12 -28.32
CA GLU A 437 1.87 -37.47 -28.22
C GLU A 437 1.15 -37.75 -26.89
N LYS A 438 1.91 -38.11 -25.85
CA LYS A 438 1.36 -38.29 -24.51
C LYS A 438 1.23 -36.91 -23.88
N ASP A 439 -0.01 -36.52 -23.59
CA ASP A 439 -0.32 -35.30 -22.86
C ASP A 439 -0.31 -35.59 -21.34
N PRO A 440 0.83 -35.39 -20.64
CA PRO A 440 0.94 -35.62 -19.21
C PRO A 440 0.46 -34.41 -18.40
N PHE A 441 -0.30 -33.50 -18.98
CA PHE A 441 -0.77 -32.34 -18.26
C PHE A 441 -1.68 -32.75 -17.10
N ALA A 442 -1.24 -32.46 -15.89
CA ALA A 442 -2.06 -32.53 -14.70
C ALA A 442 -2.52 -31.12 -14.36
N GLY A 443 -3.81 -30.91 -14.37
CA GLY A 443 -4.42 -29.63 -13.98
C GLY A 443 -5.18 -29.76 -12.68
N LYS A 444 -5.25 -28.68 -11.90
CA LYS A 444 -6.07 -28.59 -10.70
C LYS A 444 -6.69 -27.20 -10.58
N ASP A 445 -8.01 -27.17 -10.52
CA ASP A 445 -8.80 -25.98 -10.18
C ASP A 445 -9.14 -26.05 -8.69
N ILE A 446 -8.63 -25.12 -7.91
CA ILE A 446 -8.82 -25.06 -6.45
C ILE A 446 -9.52 -23.75 -6.15
N LYS A 447 -10.68 -23.85 -5.52
CA LYS A 447 -11.41 -22.68 -5.02
C LYS A 447 -11.29 -22.60 -3.52
N SER A 448 -10.96 -21.43 -3.01
CA SER A 448 -10.93 -21.22 -1.56
C SER A 448 -11.63 -19.94 -1.14
N THR A 449 -12.12 -19.95 0.08
CA THR A 449 -12.70 -18.76 0.72
C THR A 449 -11.96 -18.50 2.00
N GLU A 450 -11.55 -17.26 2.18
CA GLU A 450 -10.93 -16.78 3.41
C GLU A 450 -11.82 -15.72 4.04
N ALA A 451 -11.86 -15.74 5.37
CA ALA A 451 -12.52 -14.69 6.11
C ALA A 451 -11.73 -14.44 7.41
N ALA A 452 -11.59 -13.20 7.76
CA ALA A 452 -10.94 -12.82 9.00
C ALA A 452 -11.68 -11.67 9.68
N ILE A 453 -11.55 -11.59 11.00
CA ILE A 453 -12.07 -10.52 11.82
C ILE A 453 -11.00 -10.12 12.82
N TYR A 454 -10.84 -8.85 13.08
CA TYR A 454 -9.88 -8.37 14.07
C TYR A 454 -10.46 -7.29 14.98
N LEU A 455 -9.88 -7.22 16.17
CA LEU A 455 -10.11 -6.15 17.14
C LEU A 455 -8.77 -5.76 17.74
N GLN A 456 -8.52 -4.46 17.88
CA GLN A 456 -7.25 -3.91 18.35
C GLN A 456 -7.50 -2.62 19.12
N ASN A 457 -6.81 -2.44 20.25
CA ASN A 457 -6.80 -1.19 21.00
C ASN A 457 -5.38 -0.63 21.10
N GLU A 458 -5.22 0.60 20.67
CA GLU A 458 -3.98 1.37 20.80
C GLU A 458 -4.16 2.33 21.99
N SER A 459 -3.26 2.26 22.97
CA SER A 459 -3.31 3.08 24.17
C SER A 459 -1.98 3.78 24.43
N GLN A 460 -2.03 5.08 24.65
CA GLN A 460 -0.90 5.89 25.07
C GLN A 460 -1.05 6.23 26.57
N PHE A 461 -0.26 5.61 27.42
CA PHE A 461 -0.37 5.79 28.87
C PHE A 461 0.43 7.00 29.36
N THR A 462 1.62 7.18 28.81
CA THR A 462 2.51 8.33 29.07
C THR A 462 3.22 8.73 27.78
N ALA A 463 4.02 9.77 27.79
CA ALA A 463 4.83 10.17 26.63
C ALA A 463 5.83 9.07 26.19
N GLN A 464 6.21 8.15 27.10
CA GLN A 464 7.17 7.08 26.83
C GLN A 464 6.55 5.69 26.80
N LEU A 465 5.34 5.51 27.33
CA LEU A 465 4.69 4.20 27.43
C LEU A 465 3.42 4.15 26.61
N SER A 466 3.40 3.26 25.64
CA SER A 466 2.22 2.94 24.85
C SER A 466 2.03 1.44 24.69
N SER A 467 0.83 1.00 24.40
CA SER A 467 0.54 -0.38 24.05
C SER A 467 -0.34 -0.48 22.81
N ASN A 468 -0.17 -1.57 22.09
CA ASN A 468 -1.04 -1.98 21.01
C ASN A 468 -1.41 -3.45 21.24
N ILE A 469 -2.65 -3.69 21.66
CA ILE A 469 -3.14 -5.03 21.98
C ILE A 469 -4.28 -5.36 21.04
N GLY A 470 -4.18 -6.48 20.35
CA GLY A 470 -5.20 -6.91 19.41
C GLY A 470 -5.21 -8.41 19.19
N GLY A 471 -6.28 -8.88 18.61
CA GLY A 471 -6.46 -10.26 18.19
C GLY A 471 -7.11 -10.32 16.81
N ARG A 472 -6.76 -11.37 16.07
CA ARG A 472 -7.33 -11.68 14.77
C ARG A 472 -7.75 -13.13 14.73
N LEU A 473 -9.00 -13.39 14.33
CA LEU A 473 -9.52 -14.71 14.03
C LEU A 473 -9.54 -14.89 12.53
N TYR A 474 -9.14 -16.06 12.08
CA TYR A 474 -8.98 -16.41 10.69
C TYR A 474 -9.74 -17.70 10.38
N TYR A 475 -10.47 -17.70 9.27
CA TYR A 475 -11.16 -18.86 8.73
C TYR A 475 -10.72 -19.07 7.28
N TRP A 476 -10.37 -20.30 6.96
CA TRP A 476 -10.02 -20.70 5.60
C TRP A 476 -10.73 -22.02 5.24
N LYS A 477 -11.23 -22.09 4.03
CA LYS A 477 -11.83 -23.29 3.47
C LYS A 477 -11.46 -23.42 2.01
N ALA A 478 -10.81 -24.53 1.63
CA ALA A 478 -10.63 -24.92 0.24
C ALA A 478 -11.71 -25.92 -0.17
N ALA A 479 -12.15 -25.84 -1.41
CA ALA A 479 -12.88 -26.88 -2.13
C ALA A 479 -11.87 -27.46 -3.14
N LEU A 480 -11.57 -28.73 -2.96
CA LEU A 480 -10.72 -29.53 -3.84
C LEU A 480 -11.56 -30.22 -4.90
#